data_496e9c7c39a1824e3226e2b29b889d5e
#
_entry.id   496e9c7c39a1824e3226e2b29b889d5e
#
_cell.length_a   1.000
_cell.length_b   1.000
_cell.length_c   1.000
_cell.angle_alpha   90.00
_cell.angle_beta   90.00
_cell.angle_gamma   90.00
#
_symmetry.space_group_name_H-M   'P 1'
#
loop_
_entity.id
_entity.type
_entity.pdbx_description
1 polymer ?
#
loop_
_entity_poly.entity_id
_entity_poly.type
_entity_poly.pdbx_seq_one_letter_code
_entity_poly.pdbx_strand_id
1 'polypeptide(L)'
;MADYDLAIIGGGLNGASMARDAAGRGLRVVLIEQGDLASAASSAGPPLIHGDPALLEHRRWWRVRTQLAERERWITNAPHLVRPMRFALPLHPAERAPSVLRAALLFYDRLAGATALPPSETVDVTHHPIGNPLQRPFGIAFEYSDGLADVTRLVVASAVDAAERGAVIMTGARCVRADRESTWRLAVIDRGHRRLITSRALANATGAWAQIVNETILRQPPLSRQLHAVQVSQIILPRLFDTDNVYVFQHSDGRLIFASPLEGDFSLVGSITRAFTGDPAIVAMPAADVSYFCGALARYLRAPLHPTDVVRTLSGVNLAQDRKGVPRDGVLLFDHGRRRAPLITMLGGEITTVRRRAERAVSLLTPFYPMSPRWTADARLPGGDFAFDRFEDEVDMARQRWRFLGEREARRLVAAYGSRLADVLGDAKRREDLGQAFGPELTAAEVRYLMTKEWARFPEDILWRRTKLGLTMAGADRDALAVFMGSVSAS
;
A
#
# COMPACT_ATOMS: atom_id res chain seq x y z
N MET A 1 3.46 33.21 15.09
CA MET A 1 3.10 32.57 13.81
C MET A 1 3.11 31.06 14.06
N ALA A 2 2.20 30.25 13.50
CA ALA A 2 2.25 28.81 13.70
C ALA A 2 3.47 28.20 12.98
N ASP A 3 4.03 27.12 13.55
CA ASP A 3 5.20 26.42 12.98
C ASP A 3 4.87 25.80 11.61
N TYR A 4 3.65 25.24 11.48
CA TYR A 4 3.18 24.55 10.29
C TYR A 4 1.82 25.08 9.82
N ASP A 5 1.55 24.91 8.54
CA ASP A 5 0.24 25.20 7.95
C ASP A 5 -0.70 24.00 8.11
N LEU A 6 -0.15 22.78 8.03
CA LEU A 6 -0.87 21.54 8.22
C LEU A 6 -0.06 20.53 9.07
N ALA A 7 -0.61 20.07 10.20
CA ALA A 7 -0.15 18.91 10.93
C ALA A 7 -1.00 17.70 10.57
N ILE A 8 -0.37 16.56 10.30
CA ILE A 8 -1.03 15.30 9.94
C ILE A 8 -0.65 14.26 11.00
N ILE A 9 -1.64 13.62 11.63
CA ILE A 9 -1.43 12.52 12.55
C ILE A 9 -1.75 11.21 11.82
N GLY A 10 -0.75 10.32 11.71
CA GLY A 10 -0.81 9.01 11.06
C GLY A 10 -0.01 8.94 9.77
N GLY A 11 0.99 8.04 9.74
CA GLY A 11 1.93 7.78 8.64
C GLY A 11 1.53 6.61 7.73
N GLY A 12 0.24 6.32 7.64
CA GLY A 12 -0.29 5.36 6.68
C GLY A 12 -0.52 5.98 5.30
N LEU A 13 -1.13 5.20 4.40
CA LEU A 13 -1.35 5.58 3.01
C LEU A 13 -2.08 6.94 2.85
N ASN A 14 -3.10 7.18 3.68
CA ASN A 14 -3.86 8.44 3.66
C ASN A 14 -3.01 9.64 4.10
N GLY A 15 -2.28 9.51 5.21
CA GLY A 15 -1.46 10.60 5.75
C GLY A 15 -0.27 10.95 4.87
N ALA A 16 0.46 9.95 4.37
CA ALA A 16 1.60 10.16 3.49
C ALA A 16 1.18 10.81 2.15
N SER A 17 0.07 10.34 1.56
CA SER A 17 -0.47 10.95 0.33
C SER A 17 -0.93 12.39 0.54
N MET A 18 -1.52 12.69 1.71
CA MET A 18 -1.93 14.06 2.07
C MET A 18 -0.71 14.96 2.31
N ALA A 19 0.32 14.46 2.99
CA ALA A 19 1.57 15.19 3.20
C ALA A 19 2.24 15.56 1.88
N ARG A 20 2.30 14.59 0.95
CA ARG A 20 2.81 14.79 -0.41
C ARG A 20 2.08 15.91 -1.15
N ASP A 21 0.75 15.83 -1.22
CA ASP A 21 -0.05 16.80 -1.96
C ASP A 21 0.06 18.20 -1.33
N ALA A 22 -0.01 18.30 -0.01
CA ALA A 22 0.06 19.56 0.72
C ALA A 22 1.43 20.25 0.58
N ALA A 23 2.52 19.49 0.76
CA ALA A 23 3.88 20.01 0.60
C ALA A 23 4.14 20.50 -0.83
N GLY A 24 3.71 19.76 -1.84
CA GLY A 24 3.86 20.16 -3.24
C GLY A 24 3.00 21.35 -3.64
N ARG A 25 1.98 21.71 -2.83
CA ARG A 25 1.23 22.96 -2.98
C ARG A 25 1.83 24.14 -2.20
N GLY A 26 2.99 23.95 -1.56
CA GLY A 26 3.72 25.00 -0.86
C GLY A 26 3.30 25.19 0.60
N LEU A 27 2.53 24.27 1.19
CA LEU A 27 2.23 24.30 2.62
C LEU A 27 3.41 23.76 3.44
N ARG A 28 3.66 24.37 4.60
CA ARG A 28 4.57 23.82 5.61
C ARG A 28 3.86 22.68 6.34
N VAL A 29 4.34 21.46 6.15
CA VAL A 29 3.68 20.24 6.62
C VAL A 29 4.54 19.53 7.66
N VAL A 30 3.89 19.01 8.71
CA VAL A 30 4.47 17.99 9.58
C VAL A 30 3.57 16.76 9.59
N LEU A 31 4.17 15.57 9.36
CA LEU A 31 3.53 14.28 9.53
C LEU A 31 4.08 13.61 10.78
N ILE A 32 3.18 13.19 11.67
CA ILE A 32 3.51 12.61 12.98
C ILE A 32 2.99 11.17 12.98
N GLU A 33 3.91 10.19 13.07
CA GLU A 33 3.61 8.77 13.12
C GLU A 33 4.21 8.14 14.39
N GLN A 34 3.37 7.48 15.19
CA GLN A 34 3.81 6.91 16.47
C GLN A 34 4.73 5.68 16.32
N GLY A 35 4.60 4.97 15.23
CA GLY A 35 5.43 3.81 14.85
C GLY A 35 6.27 4.11 13.63
N ASP A 36 6.33 3.14 12.72
CA ASP A 36 6.89 3.28 11.39
C ASP A 36 5.83 3.60 10.34
N LEU A 37 6.25 4.17 9.21
CA LEU A 37 5.40 4.37 8.05
C LEU A 37 4.77 3.05 7.58
N ALA A 38 3.49 3.07 7.25
CA ALA A 38 2.72 1.91 6.81
C ALA A 38 2.63 0.75 7.83
N SER A 39 2.86 0.97 9.12
CA SER A 39 2.95 -0.11 10.14
C SER A 39 1.61 -0.79 10.48
N ALA A 40 0.48 -0.25 10.02
CA ALA A 40 -0.86 -0.77 10.33
C ALA A 40 -1.58 -1.29 9.06
N ALA A 41 -2.85 -0.96 8.87
CA ALA A 41 -3.68 -1.43 7.74
C ALA A 41 -3.05 -1.26 6.35
N SER A 42 -2.14 -0.30 6.17
CA SER A 42 -1.45 -0.07 4.89
C SER A 42 -0.47 -1.19 4.51
N SER A 43 -0.05 -2.04 5.45
CA SER A 43 0.78 -3.23 5.18
C SER A 43 -0.01 -4.53 5.07
N ALA A 44 -1.31 -4.51 5.34
CA ALA A 44 -2.15 -5.71 5.40
C ALA A 44 -3.34 -5.68 4.41
N GLY A 45 -3.52 -4.59 3.68
CA GLY A 45 -4.55 -4.47 2.64
C GLY A 45 -4.15 -5.14 1.34
N PRO A 46 -5.12 -5.53 0.48
CA PRO A 46 -4.81 -6.11 -0.82
C PRO A 46 -4.00 -5.14 -1.68
N PRO A 47 -2.93 -5.61 -2.33
CA PRO A 47 -2.01 -4.76 -3.10
C PRO A 47 -2.54 -4.41 -4.51
N LEU A 48 -3.85 -4.31 -4.67
CA LEU A 48 -4.50 -4.20 -5.96
C LEU A 48 -4.78 -2.74 -6.34
N ILE A 49 -4.32 -2.32 -7.48
CA ILE A 49 -4.66 -1.06 -8.14
C ILE A 49 -5.60 -1.39 -9.30
N HIS A 50 -6.89 -1.36 -9.05
CA HIS A 50 -7.88 -1.91 -9.97
C HIS A 50 -9.17 -1.09 -10.01
N GLY A 51 -10.03 -1.39 -10.97
CA GLY A 51 -11.32 -0.76 -11.16
C GLY A 51 -12.48 -1.43 -10.42
N ASP A 52 -12.22 -2.35 -9.50
CA ASP A 52 -13.19 -3.15 -8.75
C ASP A 52 -14.41 -3.59 -9.60
N PRO A 53 -14.30 -4.71 -10.36
CA PRO A 53 -15.39 -5.17 -11.24
C PRO A 53 -16.70 -5.43 -10.50
N ALA A 54 -16.67 -5.74 -9.19
CA ALA A 54 -17.87 -5.98 -8.40
C ALA A 54 -18.79 -4.74 -8.32
N LEU A 55 -18.23 -3.54 -8.46
CA LEU A 55 -19.02 -2.30 -8.51
C LEU A 55 -19.93 -2.20 -9.74
N LEU A 56 -19.65 -2.94 -10.81
CA LEU A 56 -20.50 -2.98 -12.01
C LEU A 56 -21.87 -3.59 -11.67
N GLU A 57 -21.93 -4.61 -10.81
CA GLU A 57 -23.16 -5.23 -10.34
C GLU A 57 -24.05 -4.24 -9.58
N HIS A 58 -23.44 -3.31 -8.88
CA HIS A 58 -24.13 -2.24 -8.15
C HIS A 58 -24.39 -1.00 -9.00
N ARG A 59 -24.23 -1.07 -10.32
CA ARG A 59 -24.39 0.04 -11.27
C ARG A 59 -23.57 1.27 -10.90
N ARG A 60 -22.36 1.05 -10.34
CA ARG A 60 -21.42 2.13 -9.94
C ARG A 60 -20.32 2.36 -10.98
N TRP A 61 -20.66 2.23 -12.28
CA TRP A 61 -19.72 2.33 -13.41
C TRP A 61 -18.85 3.60 -13.41
N TRP A 62 -19.38 4.73 -12.89
CA TRP A 62 -18.57 5.96 -12.76
C TRP A 62 -17.42 5.83 -11.73
N ARG A 63 -17.60 5.01 -10.67
CA ARG A 63 -16.50 4.70 -9.73
C ARG A 63 -15.46 3.84 -10.41
N VAL A 64 -15.88 2.80 -11.11
CA VAL A 64 -15.00 1.94 -11.90
C VAL A 64 -14.17 2.78 -12.88
N ARG A 65 -14.81 3.65 -13.66
CA ARG A 65 -14.11 4.57 -14.56
C ARG A 65 -13.10 5.47 -13.84
N THR A 66 -13.46 6.00 -12.67
CA THR A 66 -12.54 6.82 -11.85
C THR A 66 -11.35 6.00 -11.35
N GLN A 67 -11.59 4.78 -10.89
CA GLN A 67 -10.54 3.88 -10.41
C GLN A 67 -9.60 3.48 -11.55
N LEU A 68 -10.12 3.15 -12.72
CA LEU A 68 -9.32 2.83 -13.89
C LEU A 68 -8.44 4.01 -14.34
N ALA A 69 -8.97 5.23 -14.31
CA ALA A 69 -8.18 6.42 -14.60
C ALA A 69 -7.06 6.66 -13.54
N GLU A 70 -7.32 6.36 -12.26
CA GLU A 70 -6.28 6.42 -11.23
C GLU A 70 -5.28 5.26 -11.36
N ARG A 71 -5.70 4.07 -11.80
CA ARG A 71 -4.81 2.95 -12.12
C ARG A 71 -3.76 3.35 -13.16
N GLU A 72 -4.17 3.95 -14.27
CA GLU A 72 -3.25 4.43 -15.31
C GLU A 72 -2.24 5.43 -14.73
N ARG A 73 -2.71 6.35 -13.87
CA ARG A 73 -1.82 7.32 -13.21
C ARG A 73 -0.79 6.65 -12.31
N TRP A 74 -1.22 5.67 -11.53
CA TRP A 74 -0.30 4.94 -10.66
C TRP A 74 0.76 4.18 -11.44
N ILE A 75 0.37 3.47 -12.49
CA ILE A 75 1.29 2.74 -13.39
C ILE A 75 2.29 3.71 -14.04
N THR A 76 1.83 4.89 -14.45
CA THR A 76 2.69 5.90 -15.10
C THR A 76 3.60 6.63 -14.09
N ASN A 77 3.07 6.97 -12.92
CA ASN A 77 3.77 7.83 -11.96
C ASN A 77 4.66 7.05 -10.98
N ALA A 78 4.46 5.75 -10.85
CA ALA A 78 5.22 4.88 -9.96
C ALA A 78 5.51 3.51 -10.60
N PRO A 79 6.13 3.44 -11.79
CA PRO A 79 6.26 2.20 -12.57
C PRO A 79 7.08 1.12 -11.86
N HIS A 80 7.98 1.49 -10.94
CA HIS A 80 8.74 0.55 -10.13
C HIS A 80 7.90 -0.04 -8.98
N LEU A 81 6.88 0.67 -8.49
CA LEU A 81 6.06 0.28 -7.34
C LEU A 81 4.68 -0.27 -7.73
N VAL A 82 4.19 0.08 -8.92
CA VAL A 82 2.89 -0.34 -9.44
C VAL A 82 3.10 -0.94 -10.82
N ARG A 83 3.04 -2.25 -10.90
CA ARG A 83 3.26 -2.99 -12.14
C ARG A 83 1.93 -3.42 -12.76
N PRO A 84 1.76 -3.29 -14.08
CA PRO A 84 0.64 -3.92 -14.77
C PRO A 84 0.77 -5.45 -14.71
N MET A 85 -0.32 -6.13 -14.41
CA MET A 85 -0.37 -7.57 -14.30
C MET A 85 -1.55 -8.13 -15.07
N ARG A 86 -1.41 -9.37 -15.56
CA ARG A 86 -2.53 -10.15 -16.09
C ARG A 86 -3.22 -10.87 -14.93
N PHE A 87 -4.53 -10.68 -14.84
CA PHE A 87 -5.39 -11.32 -13.85
C PHE A 87 -6.12 -12.48 -14.50
N ALA A 88 -5.93 -13.68 -13.99
CA ALA A 88 -6.57 -14.89 -14.46
C ALA A 88 -7.77 -15.24 -13.58
N LEU A 89 -8.96 -15.28 -14.17
CA LEU A 89 -10.22 -15.67 -13.52
C LEU A 89 -10.68 -17.02 -14.09
N PRO A 90 -10.31 -18.15 -13.48
CA PRO A 90 -10.79 -19.48 -13.88
C PRO A 90 -12.28 -19.61 -13.60
N LEU A 91 -13.04 -20.13 -14.57
CA LEU A 91 -14.48 -20.29 -14.44
C LEU A 91 -14.83 -21.69 -13.94
N HIS A 92 -15.50 -21.75 -12.80
CA HIS A 92 -16.09 -23.00 -12.33
C HIS A 92 -17.41 -23.25 -13.07
N PRO A 93 -17.63 -24.48 -13.59
CA PRO A 93 -18.84 -24.79 -14.38
C PRO A 93 -20.18 -24.54 -13.69
N ALA A 94 -20.21 -24.57 -12.37
CA ALA A 94 -21.42 -24.33 -11.56
C ALA A 94 -21.63 -22.82 -11.19
N GLU A 95 -20.78 -21.93 -11.67
CA GLU A 95 -20.85 -20.49 -11.35
C GLU A 95 -21.55 -19.70 -12.47
N ARG A 96 -21.29 -18.40 -12.55
CA ARG A 96 -21.96 -17.49 -13.50
C ARG A 96 -21.77 -17.92 -14.95
N ALA A 97 -22.79 -17.64 -15.78
CA ALA A 97 -22.70 -17.88 -17.21
C ALA A 97 -21.48 -17.15 -17.82
N PRO A 98 -20.62 -17.83 -18.55
CA PRO A 98 -19.41 -17.26 -19.15
C PRO A 98 -19.68 -16.01 -19.99
N SER A 99 -20.81 -15.98 -20.70
CA SER A 99 -21.24 -14.85 -21.55
C SER A 99 -21.48 -13.57 -20.74
N VAL A 100 -22.03 -13.68 -19.53
CA VAL A 100 -22.27 -12.52 -18.65
C VAL A 100 -20.95 -11.93 -18.15
N LEU A 101 -20.03 -12.78 -17.70
CA LEU A 101 -18.69 -12.33 -17.25
C LEU A 101 -17.89 -11.73 -18.42
N ARG A 102 -17.96 -12.35 -19.61
CA ARG A 102 -17.32 -11.82 -20.81
C ARG A 102 -17.84 -10.42 -21.14
N ALA A 103 -19.17 -10.24 -21.13
CA ALA A 103 -19.79 -8.93 -21.38
C ALA A 103 -19.36 -7.89 -20.31
N ALA A 104 -19.29 -8.29 -19.04
CA ALA A 104 -18.82 -7.41 -17.96
C ALA A 104 -17.36 -6.98 -18.15
N LEU A 105 -16.46 -7.88 -18.55
CA LEU A 105 -15.06 -7.57 -18.82
C LEU A 105 -14.88 -6.69 -20.05
N LEU A 106 -15.63 -6.92 -21.13
CA LEU A 106 -15.65 -6.04 -22.31
C LEU A 106 -16.12 -4.62 -21.93
N PHE A 107 -17.10 -4.51 -21.05
CA PHE A 107 -17.56 -3.23 -20.55
C PHE A 107 -16.50 -2.56 -19.65
N TYR A 108 -15.81 -3.35 -18.83
CA TYR A 108 -14.69 -2.90 -18.01
C TYR A 108 -13.56 -2.31 -18.85
N ASP A 109 -13.14 -3.01 -19.91
CA ASP A 109 -12.14 -2.52 -20.86
C ASP A 109 -12.59 -1.21 -21.52
N ARG A 110 -13.87 -1.11 -21.90
CA ARG A 110 -14.40 0.12 -22.49
C ARG A 110 -14.40 1.30 -21.50
N LEU A 111 -14.64 1.04 -20.22
CA LEU A 111 -14.55 2.08 -19.17
C LEU A 111 -13.14 2.57 -18.93
N ALA A 112 -12.12 1.74 -19.16
CA ALA A 112 -10.71 2.13 -19.06
C ALA A 112 -10.34 3.22 -20.10
N GLY A 113 -11.00 3.23 -21.26
CA GLY A 113 -10.73 4.17 -22.34
C GLY A 113 -9.40 3.86 -23.04
N ALA A 114 -8.62 4.89 -23.36
CA ALA A 114 -7.30 4.71 -23.95
C ALA A 114 -6.33 4.22 -22.86
N THR A 115 -5.82 3.00 -23.02
CA THR A 115 -4.85 2.36 -22.14
C THR A 115 -3.84 1.60 -23.00
N ALA A 116 -2.60 1.50 -22.54
CA ALA A 116 -1.58 0.66 -23.14
C ALA A 116 -1.66 -0.80 -22.66
N LEU A 117 -2.54 -1.10 -21.71
CA LEU A 117 -2.68 -2.45 -21.15
C LEU A 117 -3.46 -3.37 -22.11
N PRO A 118 -3.08 -4.64 -22.24
CA PRO A 118 -3.79 -5.62 -23.04
C PRO A 118 -5.27 -5.75 -22.61
N PRO A 119 -6.20 -5.83 -23.57
CA PRO A 119 -7.62 -6.01 -23.26
C PRO A 119 -7.90 -7.39 -22.63
N SER A 120 -9.12 -7.55 -22.14
CA SER A 120 -9.57 -8.84 -21.62
C SER A 120 -9.77 -9.87 -22.74
N GLU A 121 -9.44 -11.11 -22.46
CA GLU A 121 -9.58 -12.23 -23.39
C GLU A 121 -10.09 -13.51 -22.71
N THR A 122 -10.53 -14.45 -23.53
CA THR A 122 -10.93 -15.78 -23.08
C THR A 122 -9.80 -16.75 -23.41
N VAL A 123 -9.39 -17.53 -22.44
CA VAL A 123 -8.27 -18.45 -22.54
C VAL A 123 -8.74 -19.86 -22.28
N ASP A 124 -8.33 -20.81 -23.15
CA ASP A 124 -8.49 -22.23 -22.93
C ASP A 124 -7.40 -22.71 -21.95
N VAL A 125 -7.79 -22.99 -20.71
CA VAL A 125 -6.83 -23.39 -19.66
C VAL A 125 -6.31 -24.81 -19.83
N THR A 126 -6.87 -25.60 -20.74
CA THR A 126 -6.39 -26.99 -20.98
C THR A 126 -5.05 -27.01 -21.74
N HIS A 127 -4.76 -25.94 -22.47
CA HIS A 127 -3.56 -25.78 -23.29
C HIS A 127 -2.71 -24.55 -22.93
N HIS A 128 -3.13 -23.78 -21.93
CA HIS A 128 -2.44 -22.56 -21.51
C HIS A 128 -1.74 -22.73 -20.15
N PRO A 129 -0.55 -22.16 -19.92
CA PRO A 129 0.20 -22.28 -18.66
C PRO A 129 -0.58 -21.90 -17.41
N ILE A 130 -1.52 -20.94 -17.49
CA ILE A 130 -2.39 -20.57 -16.35
C ILE A 130 -3.28 -21.72 -15.87
N GLY A 131 -3.50 -22.75 -16.68
CA GLY A 131 -4.25 -23.93 -16.30
C GLY A 131 -3.45 -25.00 -15.55
N ASN A 132 -2.11 -24.93 -15.59
CA ASN A 132 -1.25 -25.95 -14.99
C ASN A 132 -1.56 -26.24 -13.51
N PRO A 133 -1.76 -25.22 -12.65
CA PRO A 133 -2.03 -25.47 -11.23
C PRO A 133 -3.49 -25.85 -10.96
N LEU A 134 -4.39 -25.71 -11.95
CA LEU A 134 -5.82 -25.88 -11.72
C LEU A 134 -6.25 -27.34 -11.81
N GLN A 135 -7.23 -27.71 -10.98
CA GLN A 135 -7.92 -28.99 -11.08
C GLN A 135 -8.70 -29.09 -12.40
N ARG A 136 -9.05 -30.31 -12.82
CA ARG A 136 -10.14 -30.53 -13.76
C ARG A 136 -11.48 -30.42 -12.97
N PRO A 137 -12.52 -29.77 -13.48
CA PRO A 137 -12.91 -29.61 -14.88
C PRO A 137 -12.83 -28.18 -15.42
N PHE A 138 -11.91 -27.32 -14.98
CA PHE A 138 -11.82 -25.99 -15.56
C PHE A 138 -11.46 -26.10 -17.05
N GLY A 139 -12.28 -25.51 -17.92
CA GLY A 139 -12.05 -25.51 -19.36
C GLY A 139 -11.60 -24.13 -19.86
N ILE A 140 -12.14 -23.06 -19.27
CA ILE A 140 -11.83 -21.69 -19.67
C ILE A 140 -11.52 -20.80 -18.48
N ALA A 141 -10.72 -19.78 -18.74
CA ALA A 141 -10.52 -18.62 -17.85
C ALA A 141 -10.72 -17.33 -18.63
N PHE A 142 -10.98 -16.24 -17.93
CA PHE A 142 -10.80 -14.91 -18.47
C PHE A 142 -9.50 -14.32 -17.97
N GLU A 143 -8.74 -13.70 -18.88
CA GLU A 143 -7.65 -12.83 -18.51
C GLU A 143 -8.03 -11.37 -18.73
N TYR A 144 -7.59 -10.49 -17.84
CA TYR A 144 -7.75 -9.03 -17.94
C TYR A 144 -6.57 -8.33 -17.27
N SER A 145 -6.40 -7.03 -17.52
CA SER A 145 -5.24 -6.29 -17.01
C SER A 145 -5.63 -5.35 -15.89
N ASP A 146 -4.86 -5.39 -14.79
CA ASP A 146 -4.93 -4.43 -13.68
C ASP A 146 -3.53 -4.21 -13.08
N GLY A 147 -3.44 -3.40 -12.02
CA GLY A 147 -2.18 -3.09 -11.36
C GLY A 147 -1.96 -3.89 -10.08
N LEU A 148 -0.72 -4.28 -9.83
CA LEU A 148 -0.24 -4.83 -8.55
C LEU A 148 0.77 -3.86 -7.95
N ALA A 149 0.58 -3.47 -6.67
CA ALA A 149 1.38 -2.45 -6.01
C ALA A 149 2.18 -2.98 -4.83
N ASP A 150 3.38 -2.45 -4.60
CA ASP A 150 3.98 -2.47 -3.28
C ASP A 150 3.42 -1.31 -2.45
N VAL A 151 2.38 -1.60 -1.65
CA VAL A 151 1.66 -0.57 -0.88
C VAL A 151 2.54 0.10 0.16
N THR A 152 3.40 -0.66 0.83
CA THR A 152 4.30 -0.13 1.85
C THR A 152 5.34 0.79 1.24
N ARG A 153 5.88 0.43 0.08
CA ARG A 153 6.79 1.29 -0.69
C ARG A 153 6.10 2.54 -1.23
N LEU A 154 4.83 2.46 -1.66
CA LEU A 154 4.05 3.64 -2.07
C LEU A 154 3.88 4.66 -0.94
N VAL A 155 3.66 4.19 0.30
CA VAL A 155 3.57 5.06 1.48
C VAL A 155 4.91 5.74 1.72
N VAL A 156 6.00 4.97 1.74
CA VAL A 156 7.36 5.49 1.96
C VAL A 156 7.76 6.48 0.88
N ALA A 157 7.59 6.14 -0.40
CA ALA A 157 7.90 7.03 -1.51
C ALA A 157 7.08 8.33 -1.48
N SER A 158 5.80 8.26 -1.05
CA SER A 158 4.98 9.46 -0.85
C SER A 158 5.51 10.33 0.29
N ALA A 159 6.00 9.74 1.38
CA ALA A 159 6.61 10.47 2.48
C ALA A 159 7.96 11.08 2.08
N VAL A 160 8.77 10.37 1.29
CA VAL A 160 10.05 10.87 0.74
C VAL A 160 9.79 12.07 -0.17
N ASP A 161 8.85 11.98 -1.12
CA ASP A 161 8.48 13.11 -2.00
C ASP A 161 7.96 14.31 -1.20
N ALA A 162 7.18 14.07 -0.14
CA ALA A 162 6.75 15.13 0.77
C ALA A 162 7.92 15.81 1.47
N ALA A 163 8.88 15.04 1.99
CA ALA A 163 10.08 15.55 2.67
C ALA A 163 10.99 16.34 1.74
N GLU A 164 11.19 15.88 0.51
CA GLU A 164 11.96 16.60 -0.51
C GLU A 164 11.31 17.93 -0.90
N ARG A 165 9.99 18.08 -0.65
CA ARG A 165 9.24 19.33 -0.83
C ARG A 165 9.11 20.13 0.48
N GLY A 166 9.89 19.79 1.51
CA GLY A 166 9.98 20.54 2.75
C GLY A 166 9.04 20.09 3.87
N ALA A 167 8.32 18.97 3.72
CA ALA A 167 7.57 18.41 4.84
C ALA A 167 8.51 17.79 5.88
N VAL A 168 8.17 17.93 7.15
CA VAL A 168 8.86 17.24 8.26
C VAL A 168 8.14 15.92 8.52
N ILE A 169 8.87 14.81 8.44
CA ILE A 169 8.37 13.48 8.72
C ILE A 169 8.92 13.01 10.08
N MET A 170 8.04 12.74 11.02
CA MET A 170 8.37 12.31 12.37
C MET A 170 7.87 10.88 12.61
N THR A 171 8.74 9.88 12.47
CA THR A 171 8.44 8.48 12.84
C THR A 171 8.84 8.19 14.27
N GLY A 172 8.14 7.28 14.97
CA GLY A 172 8.31 7.01 16.40
C GLY A 172 7.96 8.22 17.26
N ALA A 173 7.09 9.10 16.75
CA ALA A 173 6.62 10.30 17.41
C ALA A 173 5.11 10.22 17.65
N ARG A 174 4.70 10.30 18.91
CA ARG A 174 3.29 10.16 19.31
C ARG A 174 2.69 11.48 19.73
N CYS A 175 1.64 11.91 19.01
CA CYS A 175 0.78 12.99 19.49
C CYS A 175 -0.05 12.49 20.68
N VAL A 176 0.11 13.14 21.84
CA VAL A 176 -0.57 12.75 23.08
C VAL A 176 -1.69 13.71 23.47
N ARG A 177 -1.71 14.91 22.90
CA ARG A 177 -2.75 15.92 23.09
C ARG A 177 -2.71 16.93 21.96
N ALA A 178 -3.88 17.39 21.54
CA ALA A 178 -4.01 18.51 20.63
C ALA A 178 -5.16 19.42 21.08
N ASP A 179 -4.83 20.68 21.39
CA ASP A 179 -5.80 21.69 21.81
C ASP A 179 -6.15 22.58 20.62
N ARG A 180 -7.44 22.78 20.38
CA ARG A 180 -7.99 23.48 19.23
C ARG A 180 -8.50 24.87 19.58
N GLU A 181 -7.84 25.89 19.10
CA GLU A 181 -8.26 27.28 19.15
C GLU A 181 -8.34 27.88 17.72
N SER A 182 -7.88 29.10 17.52
CA SER A 182 -7.63 29.67 16.18
C SER A 182 -6.47 28.98 15.44
N THR A 183 -5.63 28.26 16.19
CA THR A 183 -4.59 27.34 15.73
C THR A 183 -4.66 26.08 16.58
N TRP A 184 -4.02 25.01 16.11
CA TRP A 184 -3.81 23.79 16.87
C TRP A 184 -2.51 23.88 17.64
N ARG A 185 -2.51 23.38 18.89
CA ARG A 185 -1.32 23.17 19.71
C ARG A 185 -1.22 21.70 20.06
N LEU A 186 -0.20 21.03 19.51
CA LEU A 186 0.03 19.60 19.65
C LEU A 186 1.16 19.34 20.65
N ALA A 187 0.91 18.50 21.64
CA ALA A 187 1.96 17.90 22.47
C ALA A 187 2.35 16.55 21.85
N VAL A 188 3.62 16.46 21.44
CA VAL A 188 4.18 15.28 20.77
C VAL A 188 5.32 14.73 21.63
N ILE A 189 5.32 13.41 21.83
CA ILE A 189 6.48 12.71 22.42
C ILE A 189 7.29 12.15 21.26
N ASP A 190 8.46 12.71 21.04
CA ASP A 190 9.43 12.29 20.03
C ASP A 190 10.68 11.74 20.72
N ARG A 191 10.95 10.45 20.56
CA ARG A 191 12.10 9.77 21.19
C ARG A 191 12.21 10.00 22.70
N GLY A 192 11.07 9.97 23.39
CA GLY A 192 11.00 10.22 24.84
C GLY A 192 10.97 11.70 25.24
N HIS A 193 11.24 12.63 24.34
CA HIS A 193 11.23 14.07 24.60
C HIS A 193 9.89 14.69 24.22
N ARG A 194 9.36 15.54 25.10
CA ARG A 194 8.13 16.28 24.83
C ARG A 194 8.43 17.52 23.98
N ARG A 195 7.73 17.62 22.83
CA ARG A 195 7.77 18.79 21.95
C ARG A 195 6.37 19.41 21.84
N LEU A 196 6.33 20.73 21.73
CA LEU A 196 5.11 21.47 21.40
C LEU A 196 5.22 21.91 19.94
N ILE A 197 4.19 21.64 19.17
CA ILE A 197 4.08 21.98 17.76
C ILE A 197 2.80 22.79 17.57
N THR A 198 2.87 23.87 16.82
CA THR A 198 1.69 24.67 16.46
C THR A 198 1.37 24.51 14.98
N SER A 199 0.09 24.40 14.64
CA SER A 199 -0.36 24.27 13.26
C SER A 199 -1.64 25.05 12.98
N ARG A 200 -1.78 25.56 11.76
CA ARG A 200 -2.97 26.30 11.35
C ARG A 200 -4.14 25.37 11.06
N ALA A 201 -3.89 24.15 10.58
CA ALA A 201 -4.87 23.10 10.36
C ALA A 201 -4.35 21.77 10.86
N LEU A 202 -5.24 20.81 11.14
CA LEU A 202 -4.90 19.46 11.55
C LEU A 202 -5.64 18.45 10.68
N ALA A 203 -4.95 17.36 10.36
CA ALA A 203 -5.54 16.19 9.71
C ALA A 203 -5.40 14.94 10.61
N ASN A 204 -6.52 14.30 10.88
CA ASN A 204 -6.58 12.98 11.50
C ASN A 204 -6.64 11.92 10.40
N ALA A 205 -5.51 11.25 10.17
CA ALA A 205 -5.32 10.17 9.19
C ALA A 205 -4.92 8.85 9.88
N THR A 206 -5.35 8.66 11.14
CA THR A 206 -4.92 7.57 12.02
C THR A 206 -5.67 6.24 11.79
N GLY A 207 -6.38 6.11 10.66
CA GLY A 207 -7.02 4.85 10.25
C GLY A 207 -7.97 4.31 11.33
N ALA A 208 -7.71 3.10 11.81
CA ALA A 208 -8.56 2.44 12.82
C ALA A 208 -8.63 3.19 14.16
N TRP A 209 -7.60 3.96 14.51
CA TRP A 209 -7.58 4.75 15.74
C TRP A 209 -8.28 6.11 15.63
N ALA A 210 -8.80 6.45 14.46
CA ALA A 210 -9.31 7.81 14.21
C ALA A 210 -10.42 8.24 15.18
N GLN A 211 -11.29 7.33 15.59
CA GLN A 211 -12.33 7.58 16.59
C GLN A 211 -11.70 7.90 17.97
N ILE A 212 -10.79 7.04 18.45
CA ILE A 212 -10.11 7.20 19.74
C ILE A 212 -9.29 8.50 19.73
N VAL A 213 -8.51 8.73 18.68
CA VAL A 213 -7.73 9.97 18.54
C VAL A 213 -8.63 11.19 18.54
N ASN A 214 -9.76 11.15 17.84
CA ASN A 214 -10.71 12.26 17.79
C ASN A 214 -11.26 12.61 19.18
N GLU A 215 -11.62 11.62 19.97
CA GLU A 215 -12.23 11.82 21.30
C GLU A 215 -11.19 12.14 22.38
N THR A 216 -10.09 11.38 22.43
CA THR A 216 -9.14 11.43 23.56
C THR A 216 -7.98 12.42 23.33
N ILE A 217 -7.49 12.54 22.12
CA ILE A 217 -6.34 13.39 21.78
C ILE A 217 -6.79 14.77 21.30
N LEU A 218 -7.74 14.80 20.35
CA LEU A 218 -8.24 16.04 19.75
C LEU A 218 -9.39 16.65 20.55
N ARG A 219 -10.00 15.90 21.46
CA ARG A 219 -11.14 16.31 22.32
C ARG A 219 -12.30 16.88 21.52
N GLN A 220 -12.62 16.23 20.41
CA GLN A 220 -13.72 16.55 19.52
C GLN A 220 -14.88 15.56 19.75
N PRO A 221 -16.11 15.92 19.34
CA PRO A 221 -17.25 15.01 19.40
C PRO A 221 -16.98 13.70 18.66
N PRO A 222 -17.66 12.60 19.02
CA PRO A 222 -17.57 11.31 18.33
C PRO A 222 -17.76 11.47 16.81
N LEU A 223 -17.02 10.69 16.05
CA LEU A 223 -17.22 10.56 14.60
C LEU A 223 -18.58 9.90 14.32
N SER A 224 -18.98 9.83 13.05
CA SER A 224 -20.27 9.26 12.66
C SER A 224 -20.48 7.85 13.24
N ARG A 225 -21.67 7.57 13.79
CA ARG A 225 -22.09 6.26 14.29
C ARG A 225 -22.19 5.16 13.21
N GLN A 226 -22.08 5.53 11.93
CA GLN A 226 -22.13 4.57 10.82
C GLN A 226 -20.75 3.98 10.49
N LEU A 227 -19.70 4.33 11.25
CA LEU A 227 -18.37 3.74 11.09
C LEU A 227 -18.31 2.43 11.89
N HIS A 228 -17.73 1.41 11.27
CA HIS A 228 -17.43 0.14 11.91
C HIS A 228 -15.99 -0.27 11.60
N ALA A 229 -15.36 -0.94 12.56
CA ALA A 229 -14.03 -1.48 12.38
C ALA A 229 -14.12 -2.81 11.63
N VAL A 230 -13.27 -2.96 10.64
CA VAL A 230 -13.12 -4.19 9.86
C VAL A 230 -11.67 -4.65 9.87
N GLN A 231 -11.48 -5.92 10.20
CA GLN A 231 -10.20 -6.60 10.03
C GLN A 231 -10.08 -7.05 8.59
N VAL A 232 -8.95 -6.80 7.98
CA VAL A 232 -8.55 -7.33 6.66
C VAL A 232 -7.38 -8.25 6.88
N SER A 233 -7.45 -9.47 6.36
CA SER A 233 -6.44 -10.50 6.56
C SER A 233 -6.02 -11.16 5.26
N GLN A 234 -4.72 -11.51 5.18
CA GLN A 234 -4.07 -12.19 4.05
C GLN A 234 -3.07 -13.22 4.58
N ILE A 235 -2.74 -14.22 3.77
CA ILE A 235 -1.69 -15.21 4.06
C ILE A 235 -0.60 -15.18 3.00
N ILE A 236 0.62 -15.52 3.41
CA ILE A 236 1.75 -15.75 2.52
C ILE A 236 2.02 -17.26 2.51
N LEU A 237 2.11 -17.81 1.32
CA LEU A 237 2.37 -19.22 1.03
C LEU A 237 3.65 -19.31 0.18
N PRO A 238 4.32 -20.48 0.11
CA PRO A 238 5.27 -20.77 -0.95
C PRO A 238 4.62 -20.53 -2.32
N ARG A 239 5.42 -20.26 -3.35
CA ARG A 239 4.94 -19.97 -4.71
C ARG A 239 3.96 -21.05 -5.19
N LEU A 240 2.75 -20.62 -5.56
CA LEU A 240 1.65 -21.49 -5.97
C LEU A 240 1.61 -21.72 -7.49
N PHE A 241 2.18 -20.80 -8.26
CA PHE A 241 2.03 -20.75 -9.73
C PHE A 241 3.36 -20.45 -10.41
N ASP A 242 3.60 -21.12 -11.55
CA ASP A 242 4.79 -20.88 -12.38
C ASP A 242 4.66 -19.61 -13.24
N THR A 243 3.43 -19.11 -13.43
CA THR A 243 3.15 -17.87 -14.15
C THR A 243 3.17 -16.67 -13.20
N ASP A 244 3.37 -15.48 -13.76
CA ASP A 244 3.31 -14.22 -12.99
C ASP A 244 1.89 -13.60 -12.95
N ASN A 245 0.87 -14.38 -13.33
CA ASN A 245 -0.52 -13.93 -13.25
C ASN A 245 -0.98 -13.77 -11.80
N VAL A 246 -1.88 -12.80 -11.59
CA VAL A 246 -2.70 -12.74 -10.38
C VAL A 246 -3.94 -13.61 -10.61
N TYR A 247 -4.10 -14.66 -9.82
CA TYR A 247 -5.29 -15.50 -9.90
C TYR A 247 -6.41 -14.91 -9.06
N VAL A 248 -7.62 -14.95 -9.61
CA VAL A 248 -8.85 -14.50 -8.94
C VAL A 248 -9.78 -15.71 -8.79
N PHE A 249 -9.97 -16.15 -7.56
CA PHE A 249 -10.82 -17.28 -7.23
C PHE A 249 -12.11 -16.81 -6.59
N GLN A 250 -13.24 -17.36 -7.02
CA GLN A 250 -14.53 -17.11 -6.41
C GLN A 250 -14.83 -18.19 -5.38
N HIS A 251 -15.05 -17.81 -4.13
CA HIS A 251 -15.51 -18.74 -3.11
C HIS A 251 -17.01 -19.01 -3.22
N SER A 252 -17.50 -20.11 -2.68
CA SER A 252 -18.92 -20.50 -2.69
C SER A 252 -19.85 -19.48 -2.02
N ASP A 253 -19.33 -18.63 -1.16
CA ASP A 253 -20.05 -17.51 -0.52
C ASP A 253 -20.05 -16.22 -1.36
N GLY A 254 -19.50 -16.27 -2.57
CA GLY A 254 -19.45 -15.15 -3.51
C GLY A 254 -18.25 -14.22 -3.35
N ARG A 255 -17.41 -14.41 -2.33
CA ARG A 255 -16.19 -13.59 -2.13
C ARG A 255 -15.12 -13.92 -3.16
N LEU A 256 -14.38 -12.90 -3.57
CA LEU A 256 -13.20 -13.05 -4.43
C LEU A 256 -11.93 -13.12 -3.57
N ILE A 257 -11.09 -14.09 -3.88
CA ILE A 257 -9.78 -14.29 -3.28
C ILE A 257 -8.74 -14.11 -4.38
N PHE A 258 -7.80 -13.24 -4.14
CA PHE A 258 -6.70 -12.95 -5.05
C PHE A 258 -5.46 -13.71 -4.59
N ALA A 259 -4.75 -14.34 -5.51
CA ALA A 259 -3.46 -14.95 -5.26
C ALA A 259 -2.45 -14.34 -6.23
N SER A 260 -1.54 -13.53 -5.70
CA SER A 260 -0.56 -12.77 -6.47
C SER A 260 0.86 -13.27 -6.19
N PRO A 261 1.78 -13.20 -7.16
CA PRO A 261 3.20 -13.46 -6.91
C PRO A 261 3.76 -12.46 -5.90
N LEU A 262 4.66 -12.93 -5.04
CA LEU A 262 5.36 -12.12 -4.04
C LEU A 262 6.84 -12.55 -3.97
N GLU A 263 7.77 -11.61 -4.19
CA GLU A 263 9.23 -11.79 -4.09
C GLU A 263 9.78 -13.05 -4.79
N GLY A 264 9.14 -13.47 -5.88
CA GLY A 264 9.55 -14.59 -6.71
C GLY A 264 9.24 -15.98 -6.13
N ASP A 265 9.49 -16.22 -4.85
CA ASP A 265 9.38 -17.53 -4.22
C ASP A 265 8.09 -17.74 -3.42
N PHE A 266 7.25 -16.73 -3.34
CA PHE A 266 6.04 -16.75 -2.52
C PHE A 266 4.81 -16.32 -3.31
N SER A 267 3.65 -16.60 -2.74
CA SER A 267 2.34 -16.09 -3.17
C SER A 267 1.65 -15.41 -2.01
N LEU A 268 1.13 -14.20 -2.25
CA LEU A 268 0.26 -13.48 -1.33
C LEU A 268 -1.19 -13.80 -1.66
N VAL A 269 -1.92 -14.35 -0.71
CA VAL A 269 -3.33 -14.77 -0.88
C VAL A 269 -4.23 -13.96 0.04
N GLY A 270 -5.24 -13.34 -0.50
CA GLY A 270 -6.22 -12.53 0.24
C GLY A 270 -7.26 -11.87 -0.65
N SER A 271 -8.18 -11.12 -0.11
CA SER A 271 -8.29 -10.82 1.32
C SER A 271 -9.63 -11.31 1.89
N ILE A 272 -9.64 -11.55 3.20
CA ILE A 272 -10.89 -11.73 3.94
C ILE A 272 -11.13 -10.47 4.76
N THR A 273 -12.38 -10.03 4.78
CA THR A 273 -12.83 -8.92 5.62
C THR A 273 -13.87 -9.43 6.63
N ARG A 274 -13.70 -9.06 7.89
CA ARG A 274 -14.66 -9.36 8.96
C ARG A 274 -14.84 -8.18 9.91
N ALA A 275 -15.98 -8.13 10.60
CA ALA A 275 -16.18 -7.17 11.68
C ALA A 275 -15.11 -7.37 12.77
N PHE A 276 -14.57 -6.28 13.27
CA PHE A 276 -13.55 -6.28 14.32
C PHE A 276 -14.04 -5.54 15.56
N THR A 277 -13.74 -6.15 16.70
CA THR A 277 -13.97 -5.54 18.03
C THR A 277 -12.71 -5.73 18.86
N GLY A 278 -12.19 -4.67 19.45
CA GLY A 278 -10.97 -4.71 20.25
C GLY A 278 -9.99 -3.59 19.92
N ASP A 279 -8.77 -3.72 20.43
CA ASP A 279 -7.69 -2.77 20.17
C ASP A 279 -7.05 -3.05 18.79
N PRO A 280 -7.08 -2.09 17.85
CA PRO A 280 -6.43 -2.24 16.54
C PRO A 280 -4.93 -2.48 16.60
N ALA A 281 -4.26 -2.21 17.72
CA ALA A 281 -2.84 -2.50 17.92
C ALA A 281 -2.57 -4.00 18.11
N ILE A 282 -3.59 -4.76 18.53
CA ILE A 282 -3.48 -6.20 18.85
C ILE A 282 -4.40 -6.97 17.92
N VAL A 283 -4.02 -7.07 16.64
CA VAL A 283 -4.77 -7.79 15.62
C VAL A 283 -4.02 -9.04 15.20
N ALA A 284 -4.70 -10.18 15.25
CA ALA A 284 -4.18 -11.45 14.76
C ALA A 284 -5.21 -12.12 13.85
N MET A 285 -4.74 -12.91 12.89
CA MET A 285 -5.62 -13.70 12.04
C MET A 285 -6.13 -14.92 12.84
N PRO A 286 -7.45 -15.13 12.95
CA PRO A 286 -8.00 -16.35 13.51
C PRO A 286 -7.61 -17.58 12.68
N ALA A 287 -7.37 -18.73 13.33
CA ALA A 287 -7.06 -19.99 12.66
C ALA A 287 -8.16 -20.42 11.67
N ALA A 288 -9.41 -20.09 11.95
CA ALA A 288 -10.53 -20.32 11.03
C ALA A 288 -10.39 -19.59 9.70
N ASP A 289 -9.75 -18.40 9.68
CA ASP A 289 -9.51 -17.65 8.44
C ASP A 289 -8.40 -18.31 7.60
N VAL A 290 -7.38 -18.85 8.25
CA VAL A 290 -6.34 -19.65 7.56
C VAL A 290 -6.98 -20.88 6.89
N SER A 291 -7.81 -21.61 7.64
CA SER A 291 -8.54 -22.78 7.10
C SER A 291 -9.49 -22.39 5.96
N TYR A 292 -10.13 -21.21 6.06
CA TYR A 292 -10.98 -20.70 5.00
C TYR A 292 -10.20 -20.45 3.69
N PHE A 293 -9.02 -19.82 3.76
CA PHE A 293 -8.16 -19.64 2.58
C PHE A 293 -7.74 -20.96 1.96
N CYS A 294 -7.27 -21.91 2.77
CA CYS A 294 -6.87 -23.23 2.28
C CYS A 294 -8.05 -23.96 1.60
N GLY A 295 -9.24 -23.94 2.23
CA GLY A 295 -10.44 -24.56 1.68
C GLY A 295 -10.93 -23.90 0.39
N ALA A 296 -10.84 -22.58 0.30
CA ALA A 296 -11.21 -21.84 -0.91
C ALA A 296 -10.29 -22.19 -2.10
N LEU A 297 -8.98 -22.20 -1.85
CA LEU A 297 -7.98 -22.54 -2.88
C LEU A 297 -8.04 -24.02 -3.27
N ALA A 298 -8.33 -24.93 -2.35
CA ALA A 298 -8.47 -26.37 -2.61
C ALA A 298 -9.55 -26.71 -3.64
N ARG A 299 -10.52 -25.82 -3.87
CA ARG A 299 -11.54 -25.97 -4.93
C ARG A 299 -10.96 -25.79 -6.34
N TYR A 300 -9.84 -25.12 -6.46
CA TYR A 300 -9.25 -24.72 -7.73
C TYR A 300 -7.92 -25.43 -8.00
N LEU A 301 -7.11 -25.64 -6.99
CA LEU A 301 -5.74 -26.13 -7.14
C LEU A 301 -5.65 -27.65 -7.08
N ARG A 302 -4.76 -28.22 -7.90
CA ARG A 302 -4.46 -29.65 -7.90
C ARG A 302 -3.72 -30.09 -6.64
N ALA A 303 -2.77 -29.25 -6.21
CA ALA A 303 -2.00 -29.52 -4.99
C ALA A 303 -2.84 -29.19 -3.75
N PRO A 304 -2.94 -30.09 -2.78
CA PRO A 304 -3.59 -29.79 -1.52
C PRO A 304 -2.82 -28.71 -0.77
N LEU A 305 -3.55 -27.82 -0.09
CA LEU A 305 -2.97 -26.79 0.77
C LEU A 305 -3.39 -27.04 2.21
N HIS A 306 -2.41 -26.99 3.11
CA HIS A 306 -2.62 -27.17 4.54
C HIS A 306 -2.33 -25.87 5.31
N PRO A 307 -2.98 -25.61 6.44
CA PRO A 307 -2.66 -24.47 7.30
C PRO A 307 -1.17 -24.39 7.71
N THR A 308 -0.48 -25.52 7.73
CA THR A 308 0.97 -25.63 8.01
C THR A 308 1.86 -25.08 6.91
N ASP A 309 1.34 -24.91 5.69
CA ASP A 309 2.08 -24.34 4.56
C ASP A 309 2.15 -22.82 4.63
N VAL A 310 1.38 -22.21 5.55
CA VAL A 310 1.36 -20.74 5.70
C VAL A 310 2.65 -20.25 6.34
N VAL A 311 3.43 -19.54 5.54
CA VAL A 311 4.70 -18.92 5.96
C VAL A 311 4.46 -17.76 6.91
N ARG A 312 3.42 -16.96 6.63
CA ARG A 312 3.09 -15.78 7.44
C ARG A 312 1.63 -15.37 7.23
N THR A 313 1.05 -14.81 8.29
CA THR A 313 -0.24 -14.13 8.23
C THR A 313 -0.05 -12.62 8.31
N LEU A 314 -0.87 -11.86 7.58
CA LEU A 314 -0.94 -10.41 7.63
C LEU A 314 -2.35 -10.01 8.04
N SER A 315 -2.46 -9.11 9.00
CA SER A 315 -3.75 -8.56 9.44
C SER A 315 -3.64 -7.09 9.78
N GLY A 316 -4.69 -6.35 9.44
CA GLY A 316 -4.80 -4.95 9.79
C GLY A 316 -6.26 -4.57 10.02
N VAL A 317 -6.49 -3.50 10.78
CA VAL A 317 -7.83 -3.00 11.05
C VAL A 317 -8.04 -1.67 10.35
N ASN A 318 -9.17 -1.54 9.68
CA ASN A 318 -9.59 -0.31 9.02
C ASN A 318 -10.97 0.13 9.50
N LEU A 319 -11.31 1.40 9.32
CA LEU A 319 -12.67 1.88 9.51
C LEU A 319 -13.39 1.92 8.16
N ALA A 320 -14.55 1.29 8.11
CA ALA A 320 -15.40 1.25 6.93
C ALA A 320 -16.73 1.96 7.19
N GLN A 321 -17.35 2.43 6.13
CA GLN A 321 -18.72 2.91 6.12
C GLN A 321 -19.42 2.38 4.88
N ASP A 322 -20.52 1.65 5.09
CA ASP A 322 -21.35 1.18 4.01
C ASP A 322 -22.56 2.08 3.78
N ARG A 323 -22.98 2.16 2.55
CA ARG A 323 -24.24 2.79 2.17
C ARG A 323 -25.05 1.82 1.34
N LYS A 324 -26.15 1.32 1.91
CA LYS A 324 -27.01 0.31 1.26
C LYS A 324 -26.22 -0.95 0.87
N GLY A 325 -25.34 -1.43 1.75
CA GLY A 325 -24.53 -2.63 1.51
C GLY A 325 -23.36 -2.47 0.53
N VAL A 326 -23.11 -1.25 0.05
CA VAL A 326 -21.97 -0.97 -0.85
C VAL A 326 -20.93 -0.17 -0.07
N PRO A 327 -19.68 -0.66 0.05
CA PRO A 327 -18.60 0.06 0.70
C PRO A 327 -18.38 1.44 0.06
N ARG A 328 -18.14 2.45 0.89
CA ARG A 328 -17.71 3.77 0.42
C ARG A 328 -16.22 3.76 0.11
N ASP A 329 -15.83 4.52 -0.89
CA ASP A 329 -14.43 4.81 -1.17
C ASP A 329 -13.88 5.84 -0.16
N GLY A 330 -13.77 5.41 1.10
CA GLY A 330 -13.33 6.23 2.21
C GLY A 330 -14.33 7.32 2.64
N VAL A 331 -14.07 7.90 3.79
CA VAL A 331 -14.83 9.00 4.36
C VAL A 331 -13.91 10.19 4.58
N LEU A 332 -14.34 11.34 4.11
CA LEU A 332 -13.67 12.62 4.32
C LEU A 332 -14.62 13.53 5.12
N LEU A 333 -14.25 13.84 6.35
CA LEU A 333 -14.96 14.78 7.22
C LEU A 333 -14.15 16.05 7.30
N PHE A 334 -14.85 17.18 7.29
CA PHE A 334 -14.25 18.51 7.40
C PHE A 334 -15.03 19.33 8.40
N ASP A 335 -14.36 19.70 9.48
CA ASP A 335 -14.91 20.55 10.54
C ASP A 335 -14.11 21.88 10.58
N HIS A 336 -14.83 22.96 10.42
CA HIS A 336 -14.30 24.32 10.47
C HIS A 336 -15.30 25.28 11.09
N GLY A 337 -14.82 26.36 11.66
CA GLY A 337 -15.64 27.39 12.26
C GLY A 337 -14.97 28.76 12.20
N ARG A 338 -15.75 29.84 12.42
CA ARG A 338 -15.26 31.23 12.28
C ARG A 338 -14.03 31.55 13.16
N ARG A 339 -13.86 30.83 14.28
CA ARG A 339 -12.75 31.06 15.24
C ARG A 339 -12.05 29.76 15.64
N ARG A 340 -12.25 28.69 14.89
CA ARG A 340 -11.65 27.38 15.17
C ARG A 340 -10.81 26.92 13.97
N ALA A 341 -9.60 26.49 14.24
CA ALA A 341 -8.72 25.94 13.21
C ALA A 341 -9.36 24.75 12.48
N PRO A 342 -9.19 24.61 11.16
CA PRO A 342 -9.74 23.50 10.40
C PRO A 342 -9.25 22.14 10.90
N LEU A 343 -10.17 21.14 10.88
CA LEU A 343 -9.90 19.72 11.13
C LEU A 343 -10.39 18.92 9.94
N ILE A 344 -9.48 18.13 9.36
CA ILE A 344 -9.80 17.14 8.33
C ILE A 344 -9.70 15.76 8.99
N THR A 345 -10.68 14.88 8.76
CA THR A 345 -10.54 13.47 9.13
C THR A 345 -10.70 12.61 7.89
N MET A 346 -9.71 11.78 7.60
CA MET A 346 -9.65 10.92 6.42
C MET A 346 -9.60 9.44 6.84
N LEU A 347 -10.66 8.70 6.51
CA LEU A 347 -10.90 7.36 7.01
C LEU A 347 -11.06 6.37 5.87
N GLY A 348 -10.46 5.20 6.01
CA GLY A 348 -10.62 4.07 5.08
C GLY A 348 -10.30 4.44 3.64
N GLY A 349 -10.97 3.75 2.72
CA GLY A 349 -10.88 3.95 1.28
C GLY A 349 -9.87 3.03 0.59
N GLU A 350 -10.06 2.92 -0.70
CA GLU A 350 -9.29 2.06 -1.58
C GLU A 350 -7.92 2.69 -1.90
N ILE A 351 -6.92 1.85 -2.05
CA ILE A 351 -5.58 2.28 -2.45
C ILE A 351 -5.60 3.00 -3.81
N THR A 352 -6.32 2.47 -4.79
CA THR A 352 -6.39 3.02 -6.16
C THR A 352 -6.72 4.52 -6.17
N THR A 353 -7.64 4.97 -5.33
CA THR A 353 -8.14 6.36 -5.33
C THR A 353 -7.53 7.25 -4.24
N VAL A 354 -6.55 6.76 -3.47
CA VAL A 354 -5.99 7.51 -2.32
C VAL A 354 -5.39 8.85 -2.73
N ARG A 355 -4.65 8.91 -3.84
CA ARG A 355 -4.09 10.14 -4.38
C ARG A 355 -5.16 11.22 -4.56
N ARG A 356 -6.26 10.85 -5.24
CA ARG A 356 -7.39 11.75 -5.49
C ARG A 356 -8.11 12.18 -4.21
N ARG A 357 -8.22 11.27 -3.22
CA ARG A 357 -8.79 11.61 -1.91
C ARG A 357 -7.91 12.60 -1.16
N ALA A 358 -6.59 12.43 -1.20
CA ALA A 358 -5.64 13.36 -0.62
C ALA A 358 -5.73 14.75 -1.26
N GLU A 359 -5.77 14.85 -2.59
CA GLU A 359 -6.00 16.11 -3.30
C GLU A 359 -7.30 16.80 -2.87
N ARG A 360 -8.39 16.03 -2.73
CA ARG A 360 -9.67 16.59 -2.26
C ARG A 360 -9.58 17.10 -0.82
N ALA A 361 -8.93 16.32 0.06
CA ALA A 361 -8.75 16.69 1.45
C ALA A 361 -7.98 18.01 1.60
N VAL A 362 -6.83 18.12 0.93
CA VAL A 362 -6.03 19.37 0.96
C VAL A 362 -6.77 20.53 0.31
N SER A 363 -7.54 20.30 -0.76
CA SER A 363 -8.34 21.35 -1.41
C SER A 363 -9.42 21.97 -0.51
N LEU A 364 -9.84 21.29 0.57
CA LEU A 364 -10.74 21.88 1.57
C LEU A 364 -10.10 23.05 2.33
N LEU A 365 -8.77 23.14 2.33
CA LEU A 365 -8.02 24.21 2.97
C LEU A 365 -7.83 25.45 2.08
N THR A 366 -8.15 25.38 0.78
CA THR A 366 -8.00 26.50 -0.17
C THR A 366 -8.69 27.80 0.30
N PRO A 367 -9.88 27.79 0.92
CA PRO A 367 -10.50 29.03 1.41
C PRO A 367 -9.77 29.68 2.60
N PHE A 368 -8.87 28.95 3.26
CA PHE A 368 -8.19 29.38 4.47
C PHE A 368 -6.74 29.80 4.23
N TYR A 369 -6.10 29.21 3.19
CA TYR A 369 -4.68 29.41 2.93
C TYR A 369 -4.40 29.51 1.43
N PRO A 370 -3.55 30.45 1.00
CA PRO A 370 -3.04 30.45 -0.36
C PRO A 370 -2.21 29.18 -0.59
N MET A 371 -2.45 28.49 -1.69
CA MET A 371 -1.71 27.30 -2.10
C MET A 371 -1.73 27.12 -3.62
N SER A 372 -0.74 26.42 -4.14
CA SER A 372 -0.67 26.07 -5.56
C SER A 372 -1.82 25.14 -5.99
N PRO A 373 -2.14 25.05 -7.28
CA PRO A 373 -3.11 24.10 -7.83
C PRO A 373 -2.76 22.65 -7.52
N ARG A 374 -3.71 21.73 -7.80
CA ARG A 374 -3.48 20.27 -7.76
C ARG A 374 -2.40 19.90 -8.76
N TRP A 375 -1.54 18.95 -8.39
CA TRP A 375 -0.36 18.61 -9.16
C TRP A 375 -0.04 17.11 -9.21
N THR A 376 -0.53 16.31 -8.24
CA THR A 376 -0.12 14.92 -8.08
C THR A 376 -0.61 13.98 -9.17
N ALA A 377 -1.57 14.43 -10.01
CA ALA A 377 -2.13 13.60 -11.08
C ALA A 377 -1.07 13.16 -12.12
N ASP A 378 -0.15 14.08 -12.44
CA ASP A 378 0.85 13.89 -13.49
C ASP A 378 2.28 13.90 -12.92
N ALA A 379 2.41 13.84 -11.60
CA ALA A 379 3.69 13.90 -10.91
C ALA A 379 4.19 12.51 -10.53
N ARG A 380 5.36 12.15 -11.02
CA ARG A 380 6.02 10.89 -10.69
C ARG A 380 6.41 10.84 -9.21
N LEU A 381 6.38 9.65 -8.64
CA LEU A 381 7.00 9.37 -7.34
C LEU A 381 8.51 9.24 -7.49
N PRO A 382 9.28 9.52 -6.41
CA PRO A 382 10.71 9.29 -6.39
C PRO A 382 11.08 7.89 -6.87
N GLY A 383 11.97 7.80 -7.86
CA GLY A 383 12.36 6.56 -8.50
C GLY A 383 11.51 6.17 -9.72
N GLY A 384 10.42 6.89 -10.02
CA GLY A 384 9.54 6.58 -11.15
C GLY A 384 9.89 7.24 -12.47
N ASP A 385 11.14 7.68 -12.70
CA ASP A 385 11.53 8.50 -13.86
C ASP A 385 11.79 7.70 -15.14
N PHE A 386 11.01 6.65 -15.35
CA PHE A 386 11.03 5.82 -16.56
C PHE A 386 9.61 5.39 -16.97
N ALA A 387 9.43 4.90 -18.19
CA ALA A 387 8.15 4.41 -18.65
C ALA A 387 7.87 3.00 -18.08
N PHE A 388 6.61 2.68 -17.79
CA PHE A 388 6.23 1.44 -17.11
C PHE A 388 6.61 0.16 -17.88
N ASP A 389 6.70 0.25 -19.20
CA ASP A 389 7.13 -0.83 -20.10
C ASP A 389 8.67 -1.00 -20.19
N ARG A 390 9.43 -0.12 -19.50
CA ARG A 390 10.89 -0.12 -19.48
C ARG A 390 11.49 -0.70 -18.18
N PHE A 391 10.68 -1.37 -17.37
CA PHE A 391 11.17 -1.93 -16.11
C PHE A 391 12.31 -2.93 -16.30
N GLU A 392 12.23 -3.80 -17.31
CA GLU A 392 13.29 -4.77 -17.62
C GLU A 392 14.56 -4.09 -18.12
N ASP A 393 14.43 -3.03 -18.91
CA ASP A 393 15.58 -2.23 -19.35
C ASP A 393 16.32 -1.58 -18.15
N GLU A 394 15.56 -1.11 -17.14
CA GLU A 394 16.16 -0.57 -15.90
C GLU A 394 16.91 -1.65 -15.11
N VAL A 395 16.38 -2.87 -15.07
CA VAL A 395 17.07 -4.01 -14.44
C VAL A 395 18.37 -4.33 -15.16
N ASP A 396 18.36 -4.36 -16.49
CA ASP A 396 19.54 -4.60 -17.31
C ASP A 396 20.58 -3.48 -17.19
N MET A 397 20.15 -2.22 -17.17
CA MET A 397 21.03 -1.07 -16.92
C MET A 397 21.66 -1.13 -15.53
N ALA A 398 20.91 -1.51 -14.50
CA ALA A 398 21.43 -1.70 -13.16
C ALA A 398 22.53 -2.79 -13.12
N ARG A 399 22.32 -3.93 -13.79
CA ARG A 399 23.31 -5.02 -13.89
C ARG A 399 24.54 -4.64 -14.71
N GLN A 400 24.40 -3.82 -15.71
CA GLN A 400 25.53 -3.31 -16.50
C GLN A 400 26.39 -2.34 -15.68
N ARG A 401 25.75 -1.46 -14.89
CA ARG A 401 26.44 -0.48 -14.06
C ARG A 401 27.10 -1.13 -12.83
N TRP A 402 26.37 -2.02 -12.15
CA TRP A 402 26.83 -2.75 -10.96
C TRP A 402 26.92 -4.25 -11.27
N ARG A 403 28.01 -4.65 -11.95
CA ARG A 403 28.19 -6.00 -12.49
C ARG A 403 28.22 -7.12 -11.44
N PHE A 404 28.36 -6.77 -10.18
CA PHE A 404 28.30 -7.72 -9.04
C PHE A 404 26.88 -8.09 -8.61
N LEU A 405 25.86 -7.39 -9.13
CA LEU A 405 24.45 -7.71 -8.83
C LEU A 405 23.98 -8.92 -9.63
N GLY A 406 23.43 -9.90 -8.90
CA GLY A 406 22.64 -10.95 -9.51
C GLY A 406 21.32 -10.41 -10.07
N GLU A 407 20.70 -11.15 -10.98
CA GLU A 407 19.45 -10.72 -11.63
C GLU A 407 18.31 -10.49 -10.61
N ARG A 408 18.11 -11.43 -9.69
CA ARG A 408 17.08 -11.32 -8.63
C ARG A 408 17.29 -10.08 -7.76
N GLU A 409 18.52 -9.85 -7.30
CA GLU A 409 18.87 -8.69 -6.48
C GLU A 409 18.69 -7.38 -7.23
N ALA A 410 19.13 -7.31 -8.48
CA ALA A 410 18.93 -6.14 -9.33
C ALA A 410 17.45 -5.82 -9.53
N ARG A 411 16.63 -6.84 -9.83
CA ARG A 411 15.17 -6.71 -9.97
C ARG A 411 14.52 -6.19 -8.68
N ARG A 412 14.89 -6.75 -7.52
CA ARG A 412 14.40 -6.29 -6.20
C ARG A 412 14.76 -4.83 -5.95
N LEU A 413 16.01 -4.48 -6.20
CA LEU A 413 16.52 -3.11 -5.99
C LEU A 413 15.85 -2.10 -6.93
N VAL A 414 15.70 -2.44 -8.21
CA VAL A 414 14.97 -1.58 -9.17
C VAL A 414 13.49 -1.47 -8.78
N ALA A 415 12.85 -2.56 -8.34
CA ALA A 415 11.49 -2.52 -7.84
C ALA A 415 11.33 -1.65 -6.58
N ALA A 416 12.36 -1.57 -5.74
CA ALA A 416 12.32 -0.76 -4.52
C ALA A 416 12.65 0.72 -4.75
N TYR A 417 13.63 1.04 -5.61
CA TYR A 417 14.23 2.37 -5.73
C TYR A 417 14.14 2.98 -7.14
N GLY A 418 13.84 2.18 -8.16
CA GLY A 418 13.75 2.64 -9.56
C GLY A 418 14.99 3.39 -10.01
N SER A 419 14.80 4.56 -10.64
CA SER A 419 15.88 5.44 -11.13
C SER A 419 16.81 5.97 -10.01
N ARG A 420 16.41 5.85 -8.73
CA ARG A 420 17.21 6.27 -7.56
C ARG A 420 18.14 5.21 -7.00
N LEU A 421 18.29 4.09 -7.68
CA LEU A 421 19.18 3.03 -7.23
C LEU A 421 20.63 3.52 -6.99
N ALA A 422 21.06 4.54 -7.74
CA ALA A 422 22.37 5.17 -7.54
C ALA A 422 22.52 5.85 -6.17
N ASP A 423 21.45 6.32 -5.55
CA ASP A 423 21.49 6.92 -4.22
C ASP A 423 21.76 5.88 -3.12
N VAL A 424 21.49 4.60 -3.41
CA VAL A 424 21.72 3.45 -2.52
C VAL A 424 23.09 2.84 -2.72
N LEU A 425 23.48 2.59 -3.97
CA LEU A 425 24.68 1.83 -4.32
C LEU A 425 25.89 2.72 -4.62
N GLY A 426 25.66 4.02 -4.92
CA GLY A 426 26.72 4.94 -5.28
C GLY A 426 27.59 4.48 -6.44
N ASP A 427 28.89 4.65 -6.30
CA ASP A 427 29.91 4.25 -7.27
C ASP A 427 30.58 2.91 -6.96
N ALA A 428 29.94 2.05 -6.15
CA ALA A 428 30.45 0.74 -5.80
C ALA A 428 30.84 -0.08 -7.06
N LYS A 429 32.00 -0.69 -7.05
CA LYS A 429 32.51 -1.52 -8.14
C LYS A 429 32.43 -3.02 -7.83
N ARG A 430 32.35 -3.36 -6.56
CA ARG A 430 32.27 -4.74 -6.03
C ARG A 430 31.38 -4.74 -4.77
N ARG A 431 30.90 -5.92 -4.40
CA ARG A 431 29.95 -6.08 -3.30
C ARG A 431 30.50 -5.59 -1.97
N GLU A 432 31.80 -5.77 -1.73
CA GLU A 432 32.49 -5.35 -0.51
C GLU A 432 32.44 -3.82 -0.30
N ASP A 433 32.35 -3.04 -1.36
CA ASP A 433 32.25 -1.59 -1.30
C ASP A 433 30.92 -1.13 -0.66
N LEU A 434 29.91 -2.00 -0.61
CA LEU A 434 28.62 -1.76 0.06
C LEU A 434 28.65 -2.04 1.57
N GLY A 435 29.80 -2.48 2.09
CA GLY A 435 30.02 -2.79 3.51
C GLY A 435 29.45 -4.14 3.93
N GLN A 436 29.16 -4.28 5.22
CA GLN A 436 28.67 -5.55 5.78
C GLN A 436 27.42 -6.05 5.06
N ALA A 437 27.38 -7.35 4.79
CA ALA A 437 26.21 -8.03 4.28
C ALA A 437 25.38 -8.63 5.43
N PHE A 438 24.05 -8.58 5.29
CA PHE A 438 23.06 -9.21 6.16
C PHE A 438 22.25 -10.19 5.32
N GLY A 439 22.77 -11.42 5.20
CA GLY A 439 22.28 -12.39 4.25
C GLY A 439 22.69 -12.08 2.80
N PRO A 440 22.07 -12.76 1.82
CA PRO A 440 22.54 -12.70 0.44
C PRO A 440 22.25 -11.38 -0.30
N GLU A 441 21.24 -10.62 0.12
CA GLU A 441 20.71 -9.49 -0.67
C GLU A 441 20.69 -8.14 0.04
N LEU A 442 20.92 -8.07 1.37
CA LEU A 442 20.89 -6.82 2.12
C LEU A 442 22.31 -6.39 2.51
N THR A 443 22.65 -5.12 2.30
CA THR A 443 23.97 -4.56 2.61
C THR A 443 23.88 -3.36 3.53
N ALA A 444 24.99 -3.04 4.20
CA ALA A 444 25.10 -1.87 5.09
C ALA A 444 24.82 -0.55 4.35
N ALA A 445 25.15 -0.43 3.07
CA ALA A 445 24.81 0.74 2.27
C ALA A 445 23.29 0.91 2.16
N GLU A 446 22.55 -0.14 1.81
CA GLU A 446 21.10 -0.12 1.74
C GLU A 446 20.47 0.19 3.10
N VAL A 447 20.95 -0.46 4.17
CA VAL A 447 20.46 -0.20 5.55
C VAL A 447 20.64 1.26 5.95
N ARG A 448 21.82 1.86 5.69
CA ARG A 448 22.06 3.29 5.99
C ARG A 448 21.12 4.20 5.20
N TYR A 449 20.89 3.91 3.91
CA TYR A 449 19.94 4.65 3.09
C TYR A 449 18.52 4.58 3.69
N LEU A 450 18.06 3.39 4.03
CA LEU A 450 16.74 3.18 4.64
C LEU A 450 16.57 3.89 5.97
N MET A 451 17.63 3.93 6.80
CA MET A 451 17.61 4.64 8.07
C MET A 451 17.60 6.16 7.88
N THR A 452 18.40 6.69 6.95
CA THR A 452 18.62 8.14 6.81
C THR A 452 17.58 8.81 5.90
N LYS A 453 17.16 8.13 4.84
CA LYS A 453 16.25 8.68 3.81
C LYS A 453 14.81 8.20 3.96
N GLU A 454 14.60 7.03 4.57
CA GLU A 454 13.30 6.41 4.71
C GLU A 454 12.87 6.15 6.15
N TRP A 455 13.57 6.72 7.12
CA TRP A 455 13.27 6.72 8.56
C TRP A 455 13.13 5.34 9.20
N ALA A 456 13.71 4.28 8.65
CA ALA A 456 13.71 2.96 9.26
C ALA A 456 14.50 3.01 10.58
N ARG A 457 13.93 2.46 11.67
CA ARG A 457 14.51 2.50 13.02
C ARG A 457 14.77 1.12 13.60
N PHE A 458 14.00 0.14 13.19
CA PHE A 458 14.07 -1.24 13.67
C PHE A 458 14.24 -2.21 12.50
N PRO A 459 14.83 -3.40 12.72
CA PRO A 459 14.95 -4.42 11.67
C PRO A 459 13.62 -4.74 10.99
N GLU A 460 12.52 -4.77 11.73
CA GLU A 460 11.18 -5.03 11.21
C GLU A 460 10.72 -3.99 10.18
N ASP A 461 11.18 -2.74 10.31
CA ASP A 461 10.87 -1.69 9.34
C ASP A 461 11.50 -2.02 7.98
N ILE A 462 12.75 -2.47 8.01
CA ILE A 462 13.50 -2.87 6.82
C ILE A 462 12.95 -4.18 6.26
N LEU A 463 12.87 -5.20 7.09
CA LEU A 463 12.58 -6.57 6.66
C LEU A 463 11.16 -6.78 6.12
N TRP A 464 10.19 -5.99 6.59
CA TRP A 464 8.79 -6.20 6.21
C TRP A 464 8.18 -5.05 5.41
N ARG A 465 8.61 -3.82 5.63
CA ARG A 465 7.99 -2.66 4.97
C ARG A 465 8.83 -2.01 3.89
N ARG A 466 10.16 -2.26 3.89
CA ARG A 466 11.05 -1.71 2.85
C ARG A 466 11.49 -2.75 1.83
N THR A 467 11.82 -3.99 2.27
CA THR A 467 12.49 -4.97 1.41
C THR A 467 11.77 -6.32 1.29
N LYS A 468 10.90 -6.71 2.21
CA LYS A 468 10.30 -8.05 2.38
C LYS A 468 11.32 -9.18 2.59
N LEU A 469 12.59 -8.87 2.76
CA LEU A 469 13.65 -9.87 3.01
C LEU A 469 13.44 -10.66 4.30
N GLY A 470 12.54 -10.20 5.17
CA GLY A 470 12.09 -10.98 6.33
C GLY A 470 11.48 -12.34 5.99
N LEU A 471 11.08 -12.59 4.74
CA LEU A 471 10.58 -13.89 4.27
C LEU A 471 11.71 -14.93 4.16
N THR A 472 12.91 -14.51 3.79
CA THR A 472 14.03 -15.41 3.46
C THR A 472 15.23 -15.28 4.41
N MET A 473 15.33 -14.18 5.17
CA MET A 473 16.49 -13.90 6.01
C MET A 473 16.60 -14.83 7.20
N ALA A 474 17.77 -15.42 7.42
CA ALA A 474 18.08 -16.26 8.57
C ALA A 474 18.09 -15.48 9.90
N GLY A 475 17.90 -16.19 11.02
CA GLY A 475 17.87 -15.57 12.35
C GLY A 475 19.16 -14.84 12.69
N ALA A 476 20.33 -15.46 12.46
CA ALA A 476 21.64 -14.84 12.71
C ALA A 476 21.86 -13.54 11.94
N ASP A 477 21.37 -13.45 10.70
CA ASP A 477 21.47 -12.23 9.88
C ASP A 477 20.56 -11.11 10.41
N ARG A 478 19.39 -11.47 10.97
CA ARG A 478 18.47 -10.52 11.63
C ARG A 478 19.10 -9.94 12.90
N ASP A 479 19.78 -10.78 13.69
CA ASP A 479 20.47 -10.34 14.90
C ASP A 479 21.65 -9.41 14.55
N ALA A 480 22.42 -9.76 13.52
CA ALA A 480 23.50 -8.90 13.01
C ALA A 480 22.97 -7.55 12.50
N LEU A 481 21.82 -7.54 11.78
CA LEU A 481 21.17 -6.32 11.35
C LEU A 481 20.73 -5.46 12.54
N ALA A 482 20.16 -6.05 13.59
CA ALA A 482 19.73 -5.33 14.78
C ALA A 482 20.91 -4.65 15.50
N VAL A 483 22.03 -5.35 15.66
CA VAL A 483 23.27 -4.81 16.24
C VAL A 483 23.80 -3.64 15.40
N PHE A 484 23.85 -3.81 14.07
CA PHE A 484 24.32 -2.77 13.16
C PHE A 484 23.45 -1.51 13.23
N MET A 485 22.13 -1.66 13.16
CA MET A 485 21.19 -0.52 13.24
C MET A 485 21.31 0.20 14.59
N GLY A 486 21.53 -0.53 15.69
CA GLY A 486 21.77 0.06 17.01
C GLY A 486 23.04 0.90 17.04
N SER A 487 24.13 0.44 16.42
CA SER A 487 25.40 1.18 16.35
C SER A 487 25.30 2.46 15.51
N VAL A 488 24.59 2.41 14.38
CA VAL A 488 24.37 3.59 13.52
C VAL A 488 23.46 4.63 14.20
N SER A 489 22.49 4.19 15.01
CA SER A 489 21.60 5.12 15.73
C SER A 489 22.29 5.84 16.91
N ALA A 490 23.38 5.29 17.43
CA ALA A 490 24.12 5.84 18.54
C ALA A 490 25.23 6.82 18.09
N SER A 491 25.65 6.78 16.84
CA SER A 491 26.60 7.70 16.21
C SER A 491 25.89 8.94 15.63
#